data_5ebde332fa7702db0e9df1c6f3d56766
#
_entry.id   5ebde332fa7702db0e9df1c6f3d56766
#
_cell.length_a   1.000
_cell.length_b   1.000
_cell.length_c   1.000
_cell.angle_alpha   90.00
_cell.angle_beta   90.00
_cell.angle_gamma   90.00
#
_symmetry.space_group_name_H-M   'P 1'
#
loop_
_entity.id
_entity.type
_entity.pdbx_description
1 polymer ?
#
loop_
_entity_poly.entity_id
_entity_poly.type
_entity_poly.pdbx_seq_one_letter_code
_entity_poly.pdbx_strand_id
1 'polypeptide(L)'
;AGMLLSLAVALVVTPWLALKLLGHHSHAEAAPGNAGSANDSRLHRTFRRLMLPFLDGPRAPRHRHLLFAAMGALVLGAVGLVVVKAVVLKMLPFDNKSEFQVVVDMPEGSTLERTNRLLGELAQAVAKLPEVKDWQGYAGTAAPITFNGLVRQYYLRSGPIVGDLQVNLVDKHERSRQSHAIALAVRPALAQIGARYGASVKVVEVPPGPPVLAPIVAEVYGPDYATVRKVALGLEQDFRANPDIVDVDTSVEAQAPRDVLVVDRARAARLGLDQASIAQALRTALSGDDATWLMDGQAKYAVPIRLRLGAGDQASMEQLLALRVRAAGGALVPLSEVVRVQPAQREQAIWHKDLLPYATVTGDDAGSTDSPLYGMFSLVGKLGHDKVAGQLLQQHFIAQPTDTTEASVKWDGEWQITYETFRDMGLAYSAGLLLIYLLVVGQFKSYVVPLIIMAPIPLTVIGVMPGHALVGAQYTATSMIGMIALAGIIVRNSILLIDFINHALAAGSPLREAVVEAAAVRAKPIALTALAAMIGGFFIIDDPIFQGLAVSLIFGILVSTALTLLVIPLLYYAWLQPRTGPDGRLSQALPA
;
A
#
# COMPACT_ATOMS: atom_id res chain seq x y z
N ALA A 1 27.03 -1.48 4.09
CA ALA A 1 27.90 -1.40 5.29
C ALA A 1 27.69 -2.61 6.23
N GLY A 2 26.45 -2.96 6.65
CA GLY A 2 26.18 -4.04 7.61
C GLY A 2 26.69 -5.42 7.16
N MET A 3 26.53 -5.78 5.89
CA MET A 3 27.03 -7.07 5.35
C MET A 3 28.55 -7.18 5.40
N LEU A 4 29.28 -6.12 5.07
CA LEU A 4 30.74 -6.09 5.13
C LEU A 4 31.25 -6.17 6.59
N LEU A 5 30.55 -5.48 7.50
CA LEU A 5 30.89 -5.53 8.92
C LEU A 5 30.65 -6.93 9.50
N SER A 6 29.51 -7.57 9.15
CA SER A 6 29.20 -8.94 9.58
C SER A 6 30.21 -9.96 9.03
N LEU A 7 30.68 -9.77 7.79
CA LEU A 7 31.74 -10.60 7.20
C LEU A 7 33.05 -10.42 7.96
N ALA A 8 33.46 -9.20 8.29
CA ALA A 8 34.66 -8.92 9.08
C ALA A 8 34.56 -9.56 10.48
N VAL A 9 33.40 -9.45 11.15
CA VAL A 9 33.15 -10.11 12.44
C VAL A 9 33.26 -11.63 12.32
N ALA A 10 32.65 -12.22 11.26
CA ALA A 10 32.70 -13.67 11.04
C ALA A 10 34.13 -14.19 10.80
N LEU A 11 34.93 -13.45 10.06
CA LEU A 11 36.28 -13.89 9.69
C LEU A 11 37.37 -13.57 10.77
N VAL A 12 37.19 -12.53 11.57
CA VAL A 12 38.16 -12.07 12.54
C VAL A 12 37.75 -12.37 13.98
N VAL A 13 36.56 -11.90 14.37
CA VAL A 13 36.11 -11.97 15.77
C VAL A 13 35.69 -13.38 16.16
N THR A 14 34.93 -14.06 15.30
CA THR A 14 34.39 -15.39 15.59
C THR A 14 35.49 -16.45 15.77
N PRO A 15 36.51 -16.57 14.89
CA PRO A 15 37.62 -17.50 15.10
C PRO A 15 38.45 -17.16 16.35
N TRP A 16 38.74 -15.88 16.58
CA TRP A 16 39.45 -15.44 17.77
C TRP A 16 38.70 -15.78 19.07
N LEU A 17 37.39 -15.51 19.11
CA LEU A 17 36.54 -15.81 20.24
C LEU A 17 36.44 -17.33 20.48
N ALA A 18 36.31 -18.12 19.39
CA ALA A 18 36.33 -19.58 19.47
C ALA A 18 37.61 -20.12 20.07
N LEU A 19 38.78 -19.63 19.65
CA LEU A 19 40.05 -20.02 20.23
C LEU A 19 40.13 -19.65 21.72
N LYS A 20 39.64 -18.46 22.09
CA LYS A 20 39.70 -17.99 23.50
C LYS A 20 38.73 -18.75 24.41
N LEU A 21 37.52 -19.08 23.95
CA LEU A 21 36.50 -19.73 24.77
C LEU A 21 36.61 -21.27 24.75
N LEU A 22 37.01 -21.87 23.63
CA LEU A 22 37.07 -23.32 23.46
C LEU A 22 38.48 -23.87 23.66
N GLY A 23 39.51 -23.04 23.62
CA GLY A 23 40.91 -23.47 23.73
C GLY A 23 41.28 -24.19 25.03
N HIS A 24 40.46 -24.09 26.08
CA HIS A 24 40.64 -24.81 27.36
C HIS A 24 39.99 -26.22 27.36
N HIS A 25 39.20 -26.57 26.32
CA HIS A 25 38.54 -27.89 26.21
C HIS A 25 39.20 -28.83 25.20
N SER A 26 40.34 -28.48 24.62
CA SER A 26 41.01 -29.25 23.55
C SER A 26 41.93 -30.37 24.00
N HIS A 27 41.95 -30.75 25.28
CA HIS A 27 42.77 -31.89 25.80
C HIS A 27 41.94 -33.15 26.10
N ALA A 28 40.79 -33.34 25.45
CA ALA A 28 40.25 -34.69 25.32
C ALA A 28 40.75 -35.24 23.98
N GLU A 29 41.81 -36.06 24.03
CA GLU A 29 42.37 -36.80 22.90
C GLU A 29 41.26 -37.42 22.05
N ALA A 30 41.09 -36.87 20.85
CA ALA A 30 40.39 -37.62 19.78
C ALA A 30 41.31 -38.78 19.38
N ALA A 31 41.10 -39.93 19.99
CA ALA A 31 41.76 -41.15 19.56
C ALA A 31 41.44 -41.36 18.06
N PRO A 32 42.45 -41.62 17.21
CA PRO A 32 42.26 -41.92 15.81
C PRO A 32 41.69 -43.36 15.72
N GLY A 33 40.35 -43.48 15.74
CA GLY A 33 39.76 -44.80 15.71
C GLY A 33 38.25 -44.90 15.71
N ASN A 34 37.47 -43.81 15.74
CA ASN A 34 36.03 -43.91 15.76
C ASN A 34 35.35 -43.23 14.53
N ALA A 35 35.74 -43.65 13.34
CA ALA A 35 34.92 -43.48 12.12
C ALA A 35 33.61 -44.29 12.15
N GLY A 36 33.39 -45.10 13.19
CA GLY A 36 32.23 -45.99 13.34
C GLY A 36 30.99 -45.37 14.04
N SER A 37 31.10 -44.19 14.72
CA SER A 37 29.98 -43.69 15.53
C SER A 37 29.08 -42.64 14.84
N ALA A 38 29.48 -42.08 13.71
CA ALA A 38 28.64 -41.13 12.96
C ALA A 38 27.43 -41.84 12.30
N ASN A 39 27.57 -43.12 11.97
CA ASN A 39 26.53 -43.90 11.31
C ASN A 39 25.39 -44.34 12.26
N ASP A 40 25.51 -44.19 13.56
CA ASP A 40 24.53 -44.66 14.55
C ASP A 40 23.68 -43.53 15.17
N SER A 41 23.81 -42.30 14.68
CA SER A 41 22.99 -41.20 15.18
C SER A 41 21.51 -41.37 14.83
N ARG A 42 20.59 -40.98 15.76
CA ARG A 42 19.15 -41.04 15.50
C ARG A 42 18.76 -40.26 14.22
N LEU A 43 19.45 -39.13 13.95
CA LEU A 43 19.28 -38.32 12.74
C LEU A 43 19.64 -39.09 11.47
N HIS A 44 20.77 -39.79 11.44
CA HIS A 44 21.18 -40.60 10.29
C HIS A 44 20.15 -41.72 9.97
N ARG A 45 19.67 -42.43 11.00
CA ARG A 45 18.59 -43.45 10.85
C ARG A 45 17.29 -42.84 10.33
N THR A 46 16.93 -41.65 10.77
CA THR A 46 15.71 -40.97 10.31
C THR A 46 15.82 -40.56 8.85
N PHE A 47 16.91 -39.86 8.46
CA PHE A 47 17.13 -39.46 7.07
C PHE A 47 17.27 -40.67 6.14
N ARG A 48 17.94 -41.72 6.55
CA ARG A 48 18.04 -42.96 5.80
C ARG A 48 16.66 -43.55 5.55
N ARG A 49 15.79 -43.67 6.55
CA ARG A 49 14.42 -44.16 6.40
C ARG A 49 13.60 -43.28 5.46
N LEU A 50 13.72 -41.94 5.59
CA LEU A 50 12.97 -40.98 4.79
C LEU A 50 13.40 -41.01 3.30
N MET A 51 14.70 -41.15 3.03
CA MET A 51 15.27 -41.02 1.69
C MET A 51 15.31 -42.37 0.92
N LEU A 52 15.40 -43.50 1.62
CA LEU A 52 15.48 -44.83 1.03
C LEU A 52 14.42 -45.10 -0.06
N PRO A 53 13.14 -44.78 0.11
CA PRO A 53 12.11 -45.02 -0.92
C PRO A 53 12.38 -44.30 -2.24
N PHE A 54 13.14 -43.21 -2.20
CA PHE A 54 13.46 -42.38 -3.36
C PHE A 54 14.82 -42.73 -4.00
N LEU A 55 15.69 -43.40 -3.24
CA LEU A 55 17.05 -43.73 -3.67
C LEU A 55 17.17 -45.14 -4.18
N ASP A 56 16.38 -46.12 -3.66
CA ASP A 56 16.58 -47.54 -3.83
C ASP A 56 15.34 -48.26 -4.39
N GLY A 57 15.61 -49.28 -5.21
CA GLY A 57 14.62 -50.19 -5.73
C GLY A 57 13.95 -49.77 -7.06
N PRO A 58 13.22 -50.69 -7.70
CA PRO A 58 12.62 -50.46 -9.03
C PRO A 58 11.52 -49.41 -9.05
N ARG A 59 10.97 -49.05 -7.89
CA ARG A 59 9.94 -48.02 -7.74
C ARG A 59 10.48 -46.61 -7.39
N ALA A 60 11.79 -46.49 -7.10
CA ALA A 60 12.40 -45.24 -6.71
C ALA A 60 12.16 -44.06 -7.72
N PRO A 61 12.26 -44.27 -9.06
CA PRO A 61 11.92 -43.21 -10.01
C PRO A 61 10.47 -42.76 -9.92
N ARG A 62 9.53 -43.68 -9.73
CA ARG A 62 8.09 -43.35 -9.58
C ARG A 62 7.85 -42.53 -8.30
N HIS A 63 8.48 -42.90 -7.20
CA HIS A 63 8.38 -42.15 -5.96
C HIS A 63 8.95 -40.72 -6.09
N ARG A 64 10.07 -40.54 -6.81
CA ARG A 64 10.62 -39.19 -7.11
C ARG A 64 9.66 -38.36 -7.96
N HIS A 65 9.09 -38.92 -9.02
CA HIS A 65 8.10 -38.24 -9.85
C HIS A 65 6.85 -37.86 -9.03
N LEU A 66 6.36 -38.75 -8.16
CA LEU A 66 5.23 -38.49 -7.28
C LEU A 66 5.55 -37.37 -6.29
N LEU A 67 6.76 -37.34 -5.71
CA LEU A 67 7.20 -36.27 -4.81
C LEU A 67 7.20 -34.91 -5.53
N PHE A 68 7.80 -34.82 -6.72
CA PHE A 68 7.83 -33.58 -7.48
C PHE A 68 6.44 -33.16 -7.96
N ALA A 69 5.58 -34.10 -8.35
CA ALA A 69 4.19 -33.81 -8.69
C ALA A 69 3.41 -33.28 -7.46
N ALA A 70 3.60 -33.91 -6.30
CA ALA A 70 3.00 -33.43 -5.05
C ALA A 70 3.48 -32.02 -4.67
N MET A 71 4.76 -31.73 -4.83
CA MET A 71 5.31 -30.38 -4.62
C MET A 71 4.71 -29.37 -5.60
N GLY A 72 4.59 -29.73 -6.88
CA GLY A 72 3.90 -28.89 -7.86
C GLY A 72 2.45 -28.62 -7.48
N ALA A 73 1.73 -29.65 -7.05
CA ALA A 73 0.36 -29.51 -6.56
C ALA A 73 0.25 -28.61 -5.31
N LEU A 74 1.21 -28.72 -4.38
CA LEU A 74 1.27 -27.85 -3.20
C LEU A 74 1.56 -26.39 -3.58
N VAL A 75 2.44 -26.13 -4.55
CA VAL A 75 2.68 -24.77 -5.06
C VAL A 75 1.42 -24.21 -5.69
N LEU A 76 0.74 -24.98 -6.54
CA LEU A 76 -0.53 -24.55 -7.15
C LEU A 76 -1.62 -24.32 -6.10
N GLY A 77 -1.71 -25.19 -5.09
CA GLY A 77 -2.62 -24.99 -3.96
C GLY A 77 -2.31 -23.74 -3.15
N ALA A 78 -1.03 -23.47 -2.91
CA ALA A 78 -0.59 -22.26 -2.19
C ALA A 78 -0.94 -20.99 -2.98
N VAL A 79 -0.71 -20.98 -4.29
CA VAL A 79 -1.14 -19.86 -5.17
C VAL A 79 -2.68 -19.76 -5.21
N GLY A 80 -3.37 -20.91 -5.20
CA GLY A 80 -4.83 -20.96 -5.15
C GLY A 80 -5.44 -20.26 -3.94
N LEU A 81 -4.73 -20.15 -2.81
CA LEU A 81 -5.19 -19.39 -1.63
C LEU A 81 -5.43 -17.91 -1.91
N VAL A 82 -4.69 -17.33 -2.86
CA VAL A 82 -4.92 -15.95 -3.31
C VAL A 82 -6.21 -15.85 -4.11
N VAL A 83 -6.47 -16.84 -4.99
CA VAL A 83 -7.68 -16.87 -5.84
C VAL A 83 -8.95 -16.98 -4.99
N VAL A 84 -8.91 -17.83 -3.95
CA VAL A 84 -10.05 -17.98 -3.01
C VAL A 84 -10.10 -16.90 -1.94
N LYS A 85 -9.22 -15.88 -2.03
CA LYS A 85 -9.13 -14.76 -1.08
C LYS A 85 -8.80 -15.16 0.37
N ALA A 86 -8.28 -16.37 0.59
CA ALA A 86 -7.76 -16.78 1.88
C ALA A 86 -6.46 -16.04 2.25
N VAL A 87 -5.74 -15.57 1.25
CA VAL A 87 -4.61 -14.63 1.36
C VAL A 87 -4.94 -13.41 0.53
N VAL A 88 -5.09 -12.28 1.18
CA VAL A 88 -5.41 -11.00 0.54
C VAL A 88 -4.13 -10.31 0.07
N LEU A 89 -4.12 -9.86 -1.17
CA LEU A 89 -3.03 -9.04 -1.70
C LEU A 89 -3.31 -7.57 -1.38
N LYS A 90 -2.34 -6.90 -0.79
CA LYS A 90 -2.38 -5.45 -0.50
C LYS A 90 -0.98 -4.88 -0.66
N MET A 91 -0.86 -3.61 -1.02
CA MET A 91 0.45 -3.00 -1.10
C MET A 91 1.14 -2.96 0.27
N LEU A 92 0.52 -2.27 1.22
CA LEU A 92 0.91 -2.21 2.62
C LEU A 92 -0.36 -2.14 3.49
N PRO A 93 -0.38 -2.76 4.66
CA PRO A 93 -1.48 -2.62 5.62
C PRO A 93 -1.44 -1.24 6.28
N PHE A 94 -2.55 -0.79 6.84
CA PHE A 94 -2.59 0.44 7.63
C PHE A 94 -1.69 0.32 8.86
N ASP A 95 -0.92 1.39 9.11
CA ASP A 95 -0.13 1.51 10.34
C ASP A 95 -1.03 1.95 11.50
N ASN A 96 -0.67 1.57 12.71
CA ASN A 96 -1.40 1.94 13.92
C ASN A 96 -1.02 3.36 14.37
N LYS A 97 -1.55 4.37 13.67
CA LYS A 97 -1.31 5.80 13.95
C LYS A 97 -2.16 6.30 15.11
N SER A 98 -1.72 7.38 15.78
CA SER A 98 -2.48 8.03 16.85
C SER A 98 -3.33 9.20 16.34
N GLU A 99 -3.77 9.12 15.08
CA GLU A 99 -4.62 10.16 14.46
C GLU A 99 -5.43 9.60 13.28
N PHE A 100 -6.54 10.27 12.99
CA PHE A 100 -7.26 10.21 11.72
C PHE A 100 -7.94 11.56 11.46
N GLN A 101 -8.35 11.80 10.22
CA GLN A 101 -9.01 13.03 9.81
C GLN A 101 -10.43 12.76 9.34
N VAL A 102 -11.37 13.65 9.66
CA VAL A 102 -12.71 13.65 9.08
C VAL A 102 -12.83 14.84 8.15
N VAL A 103 -13.06 14.57 6.88
CA VAL A 103 -13.14 15.57 5.82
C VAL A 103 -14.59 15.75 5.42
N VAL A 104 -15.04 17.00 5.39
CA VAL A 104 -16.45 17.36 5.17
C VAL A 104 -16.59 18.24 3.93
N ASP A 105 -17.49 17.85 3.04
CA ASP A 105 -17.95 18.66 1.92
C ASP A 105 -19.46 18.85 2.01
N MET A 106 -19.87 20.10 2.20
CA MET A 106 -21.26 20.49 2.26
C MET A 106 -21.83 20.71 0.86
N PRO A 107 -23.15 20.60 0.69
CA PRO A 107 -23.79 20.99 -0.56
C PRO A 107 -23.48 22.45 -0.93
N GLU A 108 -23.39 22.72 -2.23
CA GLU A 108 -23.21 24.08 -2.74
C GLU A 108 -24.28 25.04 -2.18
N GLY A 109 -23.87 26.27 -1.86
CA GLY A 109 -24.72 27.28 -1.23
C GLY A 109 -24.88 27.12 0.28
N SER A 110 -24.25 26.13 0.91
CA SER A 110 -24.23 26.04 2.38
C SER A 110 -23.41 27.17 2.99
N THR A 111 -23.89 27.69 4.13
CA THR A 111 -23.19 28.75 4.87
C THR A 111 -22.10 28.15 5.78
N LEU A 112 -21.13 28.98 6.13
CA LEU A 112 -20.04 28.60 7.05
C LEU A 112 -20.58 28.14 8.42
N GLU A 113 -21.65 28.79 8.91
CA GLU A 113 -22.29 28.46 10.18
C GLU A 113 -22.91 27.07 10.16
N ARG A 114 -23.48 26.68 9.00
CA ARG A 114 -24.03 25.32 8.82
C ARG A 114 -22.93 24.27 8.79
N THR A 115 -21.81 24.57 8.13
CA THR A 115 -20.61 23.70 8.11
C THR A 115 -20.04 23.57 9.53
N ASN A 116 -19.91 24.67 10.26
CA ASN A 116 -19.41 24.65 11.64
C ASN A 116 -20.34 23.87 12.59
N ARG A 117 -21.67 23.96 12.39
CA ARG A 117 -22.63 23.16 13.16
C ARG A 117 -22.45 21.66 12.91
N LEU A 118 -22.32 21.26 11.64
CA LEU A 118 -22.05 19.87 11.31
C LEU A 118 -20.75 19.38 11.95
N LEU A 119 -19.66 20.14 11.85
CA LEU A 119 -18.38 19.80 12.51
C LEU A 119 -18.53 19.63 14.02
N GLY A 120 -19.34 20.47 14.68
CA GLY A 120 -19.64 20.34 16.10
C GLY A 120 -20.37 19.03 16.45
N GLU A 121 -21.33 18.60 15.63
CA GLU A 121 -22.04 17.33 15.83
C GLU A 121 -21.11 16.13 15.57
N LEU A 122 -20.27 16.17 14.54
CA LEU A 122 -19.28 15.14 14.25
C LEU A 122 -18.26 15.02 15.39
N ALA A 123 -17.76 16.18 15.89
CA ALA A 123 -16.84 16.23 17.01
C ALA A 123 -17.43 15.61 18.29
N GLN A 124 -18.70 15.92 18.59
CA GLN A 124 -19.39 15.32 19.74
C GLN A 124 -19.57 13.81 19.59
N ALA A 125 -19.76 13.30 18.36
CA ALA A 125 -19.83 11.87 18.11
C ALA A 125 -18.47 11.19 18.32
N VAL A 126 -17.41 11.78 17.80
CA VAL A 126 -16.03 11.27 17.94
C VAL A 126 -15.55 11.34 19.40
N ALA A 127 -15.87 12.42 20.13
CA ALA A 127 -15.50 12.59 21.54
C ALA A 127 -16.08 11.51 22.49
N LYS A 128 -17.09 10.74 22.05
CA LYS A 128 -17.63 9.62 22.84
C LYS A 128 -16.75 8.36 22.81
N LEU A 129 -15.78 8.32 21.91
CA LEU A 129 -14.87 7.18 21.80
C LEU A 129 -13.82 7.28 22.92
N PRO A 130 -13.60 6.21 23.70
CA PRO A 130 -12.65 6.25 24.81
C PRO A 130 -11.19 6.41 24.38
N GLU A 131 -10.90 6.08 23.12
CA GLU A 131 -9.55 6.20 22.56
C GLU A 131 -9.25 7.60 22.00
N VAL A 132 -10.23 8.50 21.93
CA VAL A 132 -10.01 9.86 21.46
C VAL A 132 -9.48 10.73 22.60
N LYS A 133 -8.30 11.31 22.39
CA LYS A 133 -7.64 12.21 23.32
C LYS A 133 -8.16 13.65 23.19
N ASP A 134 -8.17 14.15 21.97
CA ASP A 134 -8.63 15.49 21.62
C ASP A 134 -9.00 15.57 20.13
N TRP A 135 -9.59 16.68 19.73
CA TRP A 135 -9.94 16.97 18.36
C TRP A 135 -9.84 18.47 18.07
N GLN A 136 -9.66 18.82 16.79
CA GLN A 136 -9.58 20.19 16.32
C GLN A 136 -10.42 20.34 15.05
N GLY A 137 -11.36 21.28 15.06
CA GLY A 137 -12.26 21.55 13.94
C GLY A 137 -11.85 22.80 13.15
N TYR A 138 -11.89 22.72 11.84
CA TYR A 138 -11.56 23.77 10.89
C TYR A 138 -12.75 23.96 9.95
N ALA A 139 -13.49 25.05 10.10
CA ALA A 139 -14.63 25.39 9.25
C ALA A 139 -14.22 26.43 8.20
N GLY A 140 -14.52 26.18 6.93
CA GLY A 140 -14.22 27.06 5.82
C GLY A 140 -12.76 27.06 5.36
N THR A 141 -11.94 26.23 5.96
CA THR A 141 -10.51 26.07 5.63
C THR A 141 -10.07 24.64 5.89
N ALA A 142 -8.97 24.24 5.27
CA ALA A 142 -8.33 22.96 5.58
C ALA A 142 -7.66 22.98 6.95
N ALA A 143 -7.48 21.81 7.57
CA ALA A 143 -6.59 21.62 8.70
C ALA A 143 -5.16 22.05 8.34
N PRO A 144 -4.29 22.38 9.32
CA PRO A 144 -2.87 22.59 9.07
C PRO A 144 -2.28 21.42 8.30
N ILE A 145 -1.29 21.71 7.43
CA ILE A 145 -0.74 20.73 6.51
C ILE A 145 -0.22 19.52 7.30
N THR A 146 -0.93 18.42 7.19
CA THR A 146 -0.54 17.09 7.64
C THR A 146 -0.08 16.27 6.45
N PHE A 147 0.42 15.06 6.70
CA PHE A 147 0.76 14.13 5.61
C PHE A 147 -0.46 13.84 4.71
N ASN A 148 -1.64 13.59 5.30
CA ASN A 148 -2.91 13.43 4.56
C ASN A 148 -3.25 14.65 3.73
N GLY A 149 -3.20 15.82 4.35
CA GLY A 149 -3.50 17.09 3.69
C GLY A 149 -2.62 17.33 2.46
N LEU A 150 -1.33 17.01 2.57
CA LEU A 150 -0.36 17.13 1.47
C LEU A 150 -0.64 16.12 0.35
N VAL A 151 -0.75 14.84 0.69
CA VAL A 151 -0.86 13.74 -0.27
C VAL A 151 -2.21 13.76 -1.01
N ARG A 152 -3.30 13.98 -0.27
CA ARG A 152 -4.66 14.06 -0.83
C ARG A 152 -5.03 15.47 -1.29
N GLN A 153 -4.11 16.41 -1.24
CA GLN A 153 -4.26 17.82 -1.65
C GLN A 153 -5.36 18.57 -0.88
N TYR A 154 -5.73 18.11 0.33
CA TYR A 154 -6.78 18.75 1.13
C TYR A 154 -6.42 20.17 1.58
N TYR A 155 -5.12 20.51 1.65
CA TYR A 155 -4.65 21.86 1.96
C TYR A 155 -5.11 22.93 0.95
N LEU A 156 -5.54 22.52 -0.26
CA LEU A 156 -6.07 23.43 -1.28
C LEU A 156 -7.55 23.78 -1.06
N ARG A 157 -8.24 23.07 -0.17
CA ARG A 157 -9.68 23.26 0.06
C ARG A 157 -9.92 24.50 0.90
N SER A 158 -10.80 25.37 0.44
CA SER A 158 -11.21 26.59 1.13
C SER A 158 -12.63 27.00 0.70
N GLY A 159 -13.31 27.73 1.56
CA GLY A 159 -14.66 28.23 1.29
C GLY A 159 -15.70 27.71 2.29
N PRO A 160 -16.91 28.30 2.30
CA PRO A 160 -17.89 28.05 3.35
C PRO A 160 -18.40 26.61 3.41
N ILE A 161 -18.27 25.87 2.32
CA ILE A 161 -18.79 24.49 2.17
C ILE A 161 -17.80 23.41 2.63
N VAL A 162 -16.56 23.76 2.99
CA VAL A 162 -15.54 22.78 3.38
C VAL A 162 -15.29 22.81 4.87
N GLY A 163 -14.96 21.67 5.43
CA GLY A 163 -14.56 21.55 6.82
C GLY A 163 -13.69 20.31 7.05
N ASP A 164 -12.80 20.42 8.04
CA ASP A 164 -11.94 19.35 8.49
C ASP A 164 -12.04 19.17 10.00
N LEU A 165 -12.00 17.93 10.46
CA LEU A 165 -11.88 17.57 11.86
C LEU A 165 -10.65 16.68 12.03
N GLN A 166 -9.60 17.19 12.65
CA GLN A 166 -8.44 16.41 13.03
C GLN A 166 -8.73 15.73 14.37
N VAL A 167 -8.59 14.41 14.41
CA VAL A 167 -8.87 13.59 15.60
C VAL A 167 -7.57 12.95 16.07
N ASN A 168 -7.19 13.21 17.31
CA ASN A 168 -6.03 12.62 17.95
C ASN A 168 -6.47 11.51 18.90
N LEU A 169 -5.80 10.35 18.77
CA LEU A 169 -6.03 9.18 19.62
C LEU A 169 -4.99 9.14 20.74
N VAL A 170 -5.33 8.46 21.83
CA VAL A 170 -4.34 8.10 22.86
C VAL A 170 -3.26 7.21 22.26
N ASP A 171 -2.10 7.13 22.91
CA ASP A 171 -0.97 6.35 22.41
C ASP A 171 -1.35 4.90 22.12
N LYS A 172 -0.74 4.33 21.10
CA LYS A 172 -1.02 2.95 20.66
C LYS A 172 -0.82 1.90 21.77
N HIS A 173 0.03 2.18 22.77
CA HIS A 173 0.27 1.30 23.90
C HIS A 173 -0.75 1.46 25.02
N GLU A 174 -1.58 2.52 24.98
CA GLU A 174 -2.64 2.80 25.96
C GLU A 174 -4.02 2.35 25.48
N ARG A 175 -4.14 1.79 24.27
CA ARG A 175 -5.39 1.34 23.67
C ARG A 175 -5.30 -0.08 23.12
N SER A 176 -6.40 -0.81 23.15
CA SER A 176 -6.49 -2.18 22.63
C SER A 176 -6.81 -2.23 21.14
N ARG A 177 -7.61 -1.26 20.63
CA ARG A 177 -7.99 -1.20 19.22
C ARG A 177 -6.95 -0.44 18.39
N GLN A 178 -6.64 -0.95 17.21
CA GLN A 178 -5.83 -0.24 16.23
C GLN A 178 -6.61 0.94 15.61
N SER A 179 -5.90 1.97 15.14
CA SER A 179 -6.51 3.17 14.52
C SER A 179 -7.46 2.82 13.39
N HIS A 180 -7.11 1.88 12.53
CA HIS A 180 -7.96 1.42 11.44
C HIS A 180 -9.30 0.84 11.93
N ALA A 181 -9.28 -0.01 12.96
CA ALA A 181 -10.50 -0.55 13.57
C ALA A 181 -11.38 0.53 14.20
N ILE A 182 -10.78 1.60 14.76
CA ILE A 182 -11.50 2.75 15.30
C ILE A 182 -12.15 3.56 14.16
N ALA A 183 -11.40 3.85 13.10
CA ALA A 183 -11.90 4.58 11.92
C ALA A 183 -13.07 3.84 11.26
N LEU A 184 -12.95 2.52 11.05
CA LEU A 184 -14.05 1.70 10.52
C LEU A 184 -15.28 1.74 11.42
N ALA A 185 -15.12 1.65 12.74
CA ALA A 185 -16.23 1.62 13.69
C ALA A 185 -16.99 2.96 13.75
N VAL A 186 -16.31 4.09 13.60
CA VAL A 186 -16.95 5.41 13.69
C VAL A 186 -17.57 5.86 12.38
N ARG A 187 -17.09 5.39 11.23
CA ARG A 187 -17.52 5.78 9.89
C ARG A 187 -19.04 5.78 9.69
N PRO A 188 -19.81 4.72 10.03
CA PRO A 188 -21.25 4.70 9.81
C PRO A 188 -21.99 5.80 10.57
N ALA A 189 -21.59 6.07 11.82
CA ALA A 189 -22.20 7.10 12.64
C ALA A 189 -21.94 8.50 12.08
N LEU A 190 -20.73 8.78 11.62
CA LEU A 190 -20.37 10.06 11.00
C LEU A 190 -21.07 10.25 9.65
N ALA A 191 -21.15 9.20 8.84
CA ALA A 191 -21.88 9.22 7.56
C ALA A 191 -23.38 9.52 7.79
N GLN A 192 -24.01 8.93 8.81
CA GLN A 192 -25.41 9.20 9.16
C GLN A 192 -25.63 10.66 9.60
N ILE A 193 -24.69 11.23 10.36
CA ILE A 193 -24.73 12.66 10.75
C ILE A 193 -24.62 13.52 9.48
N GLY A 194 -23.65 13.24 8.60
CA GLY A 194 -23.46 13.96 7.35
C GLY A 194 -24.69 13.94 6.45
N ALA A 195 -25.33 12.77 6.32
CA ALA A 195 -26.51 12.59 5.50
C ALA A 195 -27.68 13.53 5.88
N ARG A 196 -27.85 13.86 7.19
CA ARG A 196 -28.87 14.83 7.65
C ARG A 196 -28.65 16.25 7.10
N TYR A 197 -27.42 16.57 6.76
CA TYR A 197 -27.01 17.85 6.18
C TYR A 197 -26.90 17.79 4.64
N GLY A 198 -27.04 16.59 4.05
CA GLY A 198 -26.72 16.36 2.64
C GLY A 198 -25.23 16.45 2.34
N ALA A 199 -24.40 16.35 3.37
CA ALA A 199 -22.94 16.50 3.28
C ALA A 199 -22.25 15.16 2.98
N SER A 200 -21.16 15.22 2.22
CA SER A 200 -20.17 14.14 2.13
C SER A 200 -19.24 14.21 3.33
N VAL A 201 -19.17 13.11 4.09
CA VAL A 201 -18.30 12.99 5.27
C VAL A 201 -17.40 11.79 5.06
N LYS A 202 -16.09 12.03 5.02
CA LYS A 202 -15.06 11.02 4.74
C LYS A 202 -14.21 10.82 5.98
N VAL A 203 -13.92 9.58 6.33
CA VAL A 203 -12.99 9.24 7.42
C VAL A 203 -11.66 8.82 6.81
N VAL A 204 -10.66 9.67 6.91
CA VAL A 204 -9.40 9.55 6.19
C VAL A 204 -8.29 9.16 7.16
N GLU A 205 -7.67 8.04 6.88
CA GLU A 205 -6.50 7.57 7.63
C GLU A 205 -5.20 7.96 6.92
N VAL A 206 -4.10 7.98 7.68
CA VAL A 206 -2.76 8.22 7.09
C VAL A 206 -2.41 7.03 6.18
N PRO A 207 -2.20 7.25 4.88
CA PRO A 207 -1.89 6.15 3.96
C PRO A 207 -0.56 5.49 4.33
N PRO A 208 -0.50 4.15 4.30
CA PRO A 208 0.66 3.40 4.78
C PRO A 208 1.84 3.34 3.79
N GLY A 209 1.73 3.95 2.64
CA GLY A 209 2.70 3.78 1.57
C GLY A 209 3.07 5.05 0.82
N PRO A 210 3.52 4.94 -0.41
CA PRO A 210 3.75 6.07 -1.29
C PRO A 210 2.52 6.96 -1.41
N PRO A 211 2.71 8.26 -1.61
CA PRO A 211 1.62 9.22 -1.66
C PRO A 211 0.72 8.97 -2.88
N VAL A 212 -0.53 8.65 -2.62
CA VAL A 212 -1.59 8.50 -3.64
C VAL A 212 -2.77 9.39 -3.31
N LEU A 213 -3.45 9.91 -4.32
CA LEU A 213 -4.61 10.79 -4.15
C LEU A 213 -5.73 10.10 -3.35
N ALA A 214 -5.99 8.85 -3.67
CA ALA A 214 -6.90 7.96 -2.94
C ALA A 214 -6.49 6.50 -3.21
N PRO A 215 -6.93 5.53 -2.39
CA PRO A 215 -6.65 4.11 -2.64
C PRO A 215 -7.16 3.61 -4.00
N ILE A 216 -8.37 4.02 -4.39
CA ILE A 216 -8.93 3.72 -5.71
C ILE A 216 -9.11 5.03 -6.46
N VAL A 217 -8.48 5.15 -7.62
CA VAL A 217 -8.58 6.32 -8.48
C VAL A 217 -8.89 5.86 -9.90
N ALA A 218 -9.94 6.42 -10.48
CA ALA A 218 -10.27 6.29 -11.88
C ALA A 218 -10.12 7.67 -12.55
N GLU A 219 -9.16 7.79 -13.44
CA GLU A 219 -8.93 8.98 -14.26
C GLU A 219 -9.73 8.85 -15.55
N VAL A 220 -10.67 9.74 -15.78
CA VAL A 220 -11.53 9.76 -16.97
C VAL A 220 -10.97 10.74 -17.99
N TYR A 221 -10.77 10.27 -19.20
CA TYR A 221 -10.30 11.04 -20.35
C TYR A 221 -11.36 10.99 -21.47
N GLY A 222 -11.33 11.96 -22.39
CA GLY A 222 -12.29 11.98 -23.51
C GLY A 222 -12.06 13.15 -24.46
N PRO A 223 -12.86 13.25 -25.54
CA PRO A 223 -12.68 14.23 -26.61
C PRO A 223 -12.90 15.68 -26.15
N ASP A 224 -13.77 15.88 -25.17
CA ASP A 224 -14.08 17.19 -24.61
C ASP A 224 -14.45 17.05 -23.13
N TYR A 225 -14.35 18.17 -22.39
CA TYR A 225 -14.60 18.14 -20.93
C TYR A 225 -16.07 17.85 -20.57
N ALA A 226 -17.03 18.14 -21.46
CA ALA A 226 -18.44 17.82 -21.20
C ALA A 226 -18.66 16.31 -21.20
N THR A 227 -18.04 15.60 -22.13
CA THR A 227 -18.03 14.13 -22.19
C THR A 227 -17.30 13.54 -20.98
N VAL A 228 -16.10 14.02 -20.66
CA VAL A 228 -15.32 13.61 -19.49
C VAL A 228 -16.16 13.73 -18.20
N ARG A 229 -16.80 14.89 -18.01
CA ARG A 229 -17.68 15.15 -16.88
C ARG A 229 -18.87 14.19 -16.81
N LYS A 230 -19.56 13.98 -17.93
CA LYS A 230 -20.72 13.09 -17.99
C LYS A 230 -20.34 11.65 -17.64
N VAL A 231 -19.20 11.18 -18.14
CA VAL A 231 -18.68 9.85 -17.85
C VAL A 231 -18.22 9.74 -16.39
N ALA A 232 -17.52 10.74 -15.86
CA ALA A 232 -17.07 10.76 -14.48
C ALA A 232 -18.24 10.69 -13.48
N LEU A 233 -19.31 11.46 -13.73
CA LEU A 233 -20.53 11.41 -12.90
C LEU A 233 -21.27 10.06 -13.01
N GLY A 234 -21.25 9.42 -14.17
CA GLY A 234 -21.78 8.06 -14.33
C GLY A 234 -20.94 7.03 -13.57
N LEU A 235 -19.63 7.15 -13.67
CA LEU A 235 -18.69 6.27 -12.97
C LEU A 235 -18.75 6.46 -11.44
N GLU A 236 -18.98 7.68 -10.96
CA GLU A 236 -19.22 7.96 -9.54
C GLU A 236 -20.40 7.17 -9.00
N GLN A 237 -21.47 7.03 -9.78
CA GLN A 237 -22.63 6.22 -9.39
C GLN A 237 -22.27 4.73 -9.29
N ASP A 238 -21.43 4.23 -10.21
CA ASP A 238 -20.95 2.85 -10.15
C ASP A 238 -20.05 2.59 -8.93
N PHE A 239 -19.20 3.56 -8.57
CA PHE A 239 -18.40 3.50 -7.34
C PHE A 239 -19.31 3.46 -6.10
N ARG A 240 -20.31 4.35 -6.02
CA ARG A 240 -21.28 4.39 -4.90
C ARG A 240 -22.15 3.14 -4.79
N ALA A 241 -22.41 2.46 -5.91
CA ALA A 241 -23.18 1.23 -5.93
C ALA A 241 -22.37 0.00 -5.48
N ASN A 242 -21.04 0.10 -5.42
CA ASN A 242 -20.18 -0.98 -4.97
C ASN A 242 -20.10 -1.00 -3.44
N PRO A 243 -20.51 -2.11 -2.76
CA PRO A 243 -20.56 -2.16 -1.29
C PRO A 243 -19.19 -2.14 -0.61
N ASP A 244 -18.12 -2.48 -1.35
CA ASP A 244 -16.76 -2.49 -0.81
C ASP A 244 -16.07 -1.12 -0.91
N ILE A 245 -16.67 -0.15 -1.65
CA ILE A 245 -16.10 1.17 -1.87
C ILE A 245 -16.86 2.21 -1.05
N VAL A 246 -16.12 2.99 -0.29
CA VAL A 246 -16.66 4.08 0.54
C VAL A 246 -15.99 5.41 0.20
N ASP A 247 -16.46 6.51 0.82
CA ASP A 247 -15.87 7.85 0.67
C ASP A 247 -15.69 8.27 -0.79
N VAL A 248 -16.66 7.87 -1.63
CA VAL A 248 -16.63 8.17 -3.07
C VAL A 248 -16.70 9.67 -3.31
N ASP A 249 -15.80 10.16 -4.12
CA ASP A 249 -15.66 11.57 -4.48
C ASP A 249 -15.29 11.75 -5.96
N THR A 250 -15.46 12.95 -6.47
CA THR A 250 -15.09 13.30 -7.84
C THR A 250 -14.48 14.70 -7.92
N SER A 251 -13.55 14.90 -8.85
CA SER A 251 -13.02 16.22 -9.16
C SER A 251 -13.99 17.11 -9.94
N VAL A 252 -15.13 16.56 -10.36
CA VAL A 252 -16.16 17.30 -11.07
C VAL A 252 -16.94 18.13 -10.05
N GLU A 253 -16.79 19.45 -10.12
CA GLU A 253 -17.55 20.36 -9.26
C GLU A 253 -19.05 20.31 -9.58
N ALA A 254 -19.87 20.42 -8.54
CA ALA A 254 -21.32 20.58 -8.71
C ALA A 254 -21.66 21.91 -9.40
N GLN A 255 -22.73 21.93 -10.14
CA GLN A 255 -23.25 23.19 -10.69
C GLN A 255 -23.83 24.03 -9.57
N ALA A 256 -23.39 25.29 -9.48
CA ALA A 256 -23.88 26.24 -8.54
C ALA A 256 -24.46 27.48 -9.26
N PRO A 257 -25.65 27.98 -8.90
CA PRO A 257 -26.14 29.22 -9.43
C PRO A 257 -25.25 30.38 -8.97
N ARG A 258 -25.09 31.37 -9.84
CA ARG A 258 -24.33 32.59 -9.58
C ARG A 258 -25.12 33.80 -10.07
N ASP A 259 -25.32 34.77 -9.22
CA ASP A 259 -25.87 36.04 -9.60
C ASP A 259 -24.75 37.01 -10.00
N VAL A 260 -24.77 37.45 -11.25
CA VAL A 260 -23.82 38.45 -11.77
C VAL A 260 -24.46 39.81 -11.71
N LEU A 261 -23.85 40.72 -10.93
CA LEU A 261 -24.29 42.10 -10.80
C LEU A 261 -23.67 42.93 -11.92
N VAL A 262 -24.44 43.24 -12.93
CA VAL A 262 -24.00 43.98 -14.13
C VAL A 262 -24.30 45.46 -13.96
N VAL A 263 -23.27 46.30 -14.00
CA VAL A 263 -23.40 47.77 -13.90
C VAL A 263 -23.80 48.34 -15.26
N ASP A 264 -24.93 49.10 -15.29
CA ASP A 264 -25.29 49.92 -16.44
C ASP A 264 -24.41 51.17 -16.43
N ARG A 265 -23.29 51.11 -17.15
CA ARG A 265 -22.28 52.19 -17.16
C ARG A 265 -22.82 53.50 -17.70
N ALA A 266 -23.70 53.48 -18.70
CA ALA A 266 -24.27 54.67 -19.29
C ALA A 266 -25.23 55.36 -18.33
N ARG A 267 -26.03 54.62 -17.60
CA ARG A 267 -26.95 55.14 -16.58
C ARG A 267 -26.18 55.62 -15.35
N ALA A 268 -25.17 54.89 -14.88
CA ALA A 268 -24.30 55.27 -13.78
C ALA A 268 -23.60 56.61 -14.08
N ALA A 269 -23.01 56.79 -15.25
CA ALA A 269 -22.36 58.02 -15.66
C ALA A 269 -23.33 59.24 -15.66
N ARG A 270 -24.56 59.04 -16.18
CA ARG A 270 -25.57 60.10 -16.16
C ARG A 270 -26.00 60.50 -14.74
N LEU A 271 -25.94 59.57 -13.80
CA LEU A 271 -26.25 59.81 -12.38
C LEU A 271 -25.03 60.30 -11.58
N GLY A 272 -23.87 60.49 -12.23
CA GLY A 272 -22.65 60.94 -11.60
C GLY A 272 -21.94 59.85 -10.77
N LEU A 273 -22.15 58.59 -11.10
CA LEU A 273 -21.48 57.42 -10.46
C LEU A 273 -20.45 56.84 -11.41
N ASP A 274 -19.29 56.50 -10.87
CA ASP A 274 -18.30 55.67 -11.57
C ASP A 274 -18.45 54.21 -11.18
N GLN A 275 -17.97 53.34 -12.05
CA GLN A 275 -18.06 51.89 -11.85
C GLN A 275 -17.25 51.41 -10.65
N ALA A 276 -16.13 52.07 -10.33
CA ALA A 276 -15.25 51.67 -9.23
C ALA A 276 -15.95 51.93 -7.88
N SER A 277 -16.63 53.04 -7.71
CA SER A 277 -17.42 53.36 -6.49
C SER A 277 -18.56 52.36 -6.27
N ILE A 278 -19.26 51.95 -7.35
CA ILE A 278 -20.29 50.92 -7.28
C ILE A 278 -19.68 49.57 -6.88
N ALA A 279 -18.62 49.14 -7.54
CA ALA A 279 -17.93 47.91 -7.21
C ALA A 279 -17.37 47.87 -5.78
N GLN A 280 -16.81 49.01 -5.33
CA GLN A 280 -16.32 49.12 -3.95
C GLN A 280 -17.46 49.03 -2.93
N ALA A 281 -18.60 49.69 -3.15
CA ALA A 281 -19.76 49.60 -2.25
C ALA A 281 -20.27 48.15 -2.14
N LEU A 282 -20.38 47.43 -3.28
CA LEU A 282 -20.77 46.03 -3.32
C LEU A 282 -19.74 45.13 -2.60
N ARG A 283 -18.46 45.35 -2.83
CA ARG A 283 -17.38 44.58 -2.17
C ARG A 283 -17.40 44.80 -0.66
N THR A 284 -17.51 46.06 -0.20
CA THR A 284 -17.60 46.37 1.23
C THR A 284 -18.84 45.73 1.86
N ALA A 285 -19.98 45.76 1.17
CA ALA A 285 -21.21 45.17 1.68
C ALA A 285 -21.13 43.65 1.81
N LEU A 286 -20.62 42.93 0.79
CA LEU A 286 -20.61 41.48 0.71
C LEU A 286 -19.38 40.86 1.38
N SER A 287 -18.18 41.27 0.97
CA SER A 287 -16.92 40.67 1.45
C SER A 287 -16.37 41.35 2.70
N GLY A 288 -16.80 42.59 2.93
CA GLY A 288 -16.22 43.47 3.93
C GLY A 288 -14.99 44.22 3.45
N ASP A 289 -14.71 45.33 4.11
CA ASP A 289 -13.54 46.18 3.86
C ASP A 289 -12.89 46.57 5.20
N ASP A 290 -11.57 46.47 5.29
CA ASP A 290 -10.83 46.79 6.49
C ASP A 290 -10.62 48.32 6.55
N ALA A 291 -11.54 49.01 7.22
CA ALA A 291 -11.58 50.47 7.26
C ALA A 291 -10.37 51.08 8.01
N THR A 292 -9.90 50.41 9.06
CA THR A 292 -8.73 50.82 9.86
C THR A 292 -8.27 49.63 10.74
N TRP A 293 -7.24 49.86 11.53
CA TRP A 293 -6.63 48.86 12.40
C TRP A 293 -6.67 49.31 13.86
N LEU A 294 -7.02 48.40 14.75
CA LEU A 294 -6.89 48.61 16.19
C LEU A 294 -5.44 48.29 16.60
N MET A 295 -4.79 49.26 17.24
CA MET A 295 -3.45 49.12 17.79
C MET A 295 -3.55 48.92 19.30
N ASP A 296 -3.71 47.71 19.77
CA ASP A 296 -3.85 47.40 21.20
C ASP A 296 -2.51 47.10 21.90
N GLY A 297 -1.42 47.02 21.14
CA GLY A 297 -0.07 46.78 21.66
C GLY A 297 0.20 45.34 22.17
N GLN A 298 -0.81 44.46 22.19
CA GLN A 298 -0.71 43.10 22.70
C GLN A 298 -0.86 42.05 21.58
N ALA A 299 -1.61 42.35 20.52
CA ALA A 299 -1.82 41.46 19.40
C ALA A 299 -0.56 41.32 18.55
N LYS A 300 -0.18 40.08 18.20
CA LYS A 300 0.96 39.79 17.31
C LYS A 300 0.79 40.41 15.92
N TYR A 301 -0.45 40.47 15.44
CA TYR A 301 -0.82 41.05 14.15
C TYR A 301 -1.81 42.21 14.36
N ALA A 302 -1.80 43.17 13.45
CA ALA A 302 -2.76 44.26 13.46
C ALA A 302 -4.20 43.71 13.38
N VAL A 303 -5.09 44.18 14.25
CA VAL A 303 -6.49 43.77 14.33
C VAL A 303 -7.33 44.66 13.43
N PRO A 304 -7.91 44.16 12.31
CA PRO A 304 -8.69 45.01 11.41
C PRO A 304 -10.05 45.37 12.00
N ILE A 305 -10.47 46.62 11.78
CA ILE A 305 -11.85 47.05 11.96
C ILE A 305 -12.55 46.89 10.62
N ARG A 306 -13.30 45.78 10.49
CA ARG A 306 -13.94 45.39 9.24
C ARG A 306 -15.37 45.87 9.16
N LEU A 307 -15.68 46.61 8.11
CA LEU A 307 -17.04 47.01 7.75
C LEU A 307 -17.65 46.02 6.76
N ARG A 308 -18.83 45.50 7.09
CA ARG A 308 -19.64 44.65 6.18
C ARG A 308 -21.12 44.75 6.58
N LEU A 309 -22.01 44.31 5.66
CA LEU A 309 -23.41 44.09 6.04
C LEU A 309 -23.52 42.92 7.02
N GLY A 310 -24.54 42.94 7.86
CA GLY A 310 -24.92 41.79 8.67
C GLY A 310 -25.27 40.57 7.82
N ALA A 311 -25.09 39.36 8.34
CA ALA A 311 -25.35 38.12 7.57
C ALA A 311 -26.81 38.04 7.04
N GLY A 312 -27.79 38.53 7.80
CA GLY A 312 -29.17 38.57 7.36
C GLY A 312 -29.41 39.53 6.19
N ASP A 313 -28.74 40.67 6.19
CA ASP A 313 -28.86 41.69 5.12
C ASP A 313 -28.12 41.27 3.85
N GLN A 314 -27.02 40.52 3.97
CA GLN A 314 -26.28 39.95 2.83
C GLN A 314 -27.10 38.89 2.10
N ALA A 315 -28.00 38.18 2.79
CA ALA A 315 -28.83 37.13 2.21
C ALA A 315 -29.98 37.67 1.33
N SER A 316 -30.27 38.99 1.39
CA SER A 316 -31.34 39.60 0.61
C SER A 316 -30.77 40.41 -0.55
N MET A 317 -31.03 39.97 -1.77
CA MET A 317 -30.68 40.73 -2.98
C MET A 317 -31.37 42.09 -3.01
N GLU A 318 -32.61 42.18 -2.51
CA GLU A 318 -33.37 43.42 -2.43
C GLU A 318 -32.69 44.44 -1.50
N GLN A 319 -32.26 44.02 -0.33
CA GLN A 319 -31.53 44.88 0.62
C GLN A 319 -30.17 45.30 0.06
N LEU A 320 -29.46 44.40 -0.63
CA LEU A 320 -28.20 44.71 -1.30
C LEU A 320 -28.40 45.82 -2.38
N LEU A 321 -29.43 45.68 -3.21
CA LEU A 321 -29.75 46.64 -4.25
C LEU A 321 -30.32 47.97 -3.70
N ALA A 322 -30.86 47.99 -2.49
CA ALA A 322 -31.31 49.18 -1.81
C ALA A 322 -30.17 50.04 -1.22
N LEU A 323 -28.94 49.50 -1.17
CA LEU A 323 -27.76 50.26 -0.76
C LEU A 323 -27.58 51.52 -1.64
N ARG A 324 -27.25 52.63 -1.00
CA ARG A 324 -27.08 53.92 -1.70
C ARG A 324 -25.60 54.28 -1.81
N VAL A 325 -25.18 54.65 -3.00
CA VAL A 325 -23.85 55.11 -3.32
C VAL A 325 -23.91 56.63 -3.58
N ARG A 326 -22.93 57.34 -3.06
CA ARG A 326 -22.86 58.81 -3.22
C ARG A 326 -22.34 59.15 -4.62
N ALA A 327 -23.10 59.85 -5.41
CA ALA A 327 -22.71 60.41 -6.69
C ALA A 327 -21.77 61.64 -6.51
N ALA A 328 -21.03 61.99 -7.56
CA ALA A 328 -20.12 63.15 -7.56
C ALA A 328 -20.84 64.48 -7.17
N GLY A 329 -22.09 64.63 -7.54
CA GLY A 329 -22.93 65.75 -7.17
C GLY A 329 -23.51 65.72 -5.75
N GLY A 330 -23.14 64.70 -4.91
CA GLY A 330 -23.60 64.54 -3.53
C GLY A 330 -24.92 63.77 -3.37
N ALA A 331 -25.65 63.49 -4.42
CA ALA A 331 -26.88 62.70 -4.38
C ALA A 331 -26.62 61.24 -3.97
N LEU A 332 -27.52 60.63 -3.21
CA LEU A 332 -27.49 59.23 -2.83
C LEU A 332 -28.35 58.40 -3.81
N VAL A 333 -27.71 57.60 -4.62
CA VAL A 333 -28.37 56.78 -5.66
C VAL A 333 -28.41 55.31 -5.20
N PRO A 334 -29.58 54.67 -5.15
CA PRO A 334 -29.66 53.24 -4.82
C PRO A 334 -29.05 52.38 -5.95
N LEU A 335 -28.40 51.26 -5.59
CA LEU A 335 -27.77 50.37 -6.55
C LEU A 335 -28.76 49.76 -7.55
N SER A 336 -30.02 49.60 -7.17
CA SER A 336 -31.12 49.16 -8.05
C SER A 336 -31.30 50.02 -9.31
N GLU A 337 -30.89 51.30 -9.28
CA GLU A 337 -30.95 52.20 -10.41
C GLU A 337 -29.84 51.93 -11.47
N VAL A 338 -28.75 51.37 -11.06
CA VAL A 338 -27.52 51.24 -11.90
C VAL A 338 -26.98 49.84 -12.01
N VAL A 339 -27.57 48.86 -11.28
CA VAL A 339 -27.15 47.46 -11.28
C VAL A 339 -28.31 46.56 -11.69
N ARG A 340 -28.04 45.63 -12.58
CA ARG A 340 -28.98 44.55 -12.96
C ARG A 340 -28.44 43.23 -12.47
N VAL A 341 -29.30 42.35 -11.93
CA VAL A 341 -28.97 40.97 -11.58
C VAL A 341 -29.15 40.09 -12.80
N GLN A 342 -28.11 39.39 -13.19
CA GLN A 342 -28.14 38.42 -14.28
C GLN A 342 -27.82 37.04 -13.73
N PRO A 343 -28.80 36.13 -13.70
CA PRO A 343 -28.55 34.75 -13.31
C PRO A 343 -27.55 34.07 -14.27
N ALA A 344 -26.56 33.40 -13.71
CA ALA A 344 -25.55 32.63 -14.44
C ALA A 344 -25.24 31.32 -13.69
N GLN A 345 -24.45 30.49 -14.28
CA GLN A 345 -23.86 29.33 -13.61
C GLN A 345 -22.42 29.65 -13.25
N ARG A 346 -21.95 29.16 -12.11
CA ARG A 346 -20.54 29.25 -11.72
C ARG A 346 -19.71 28.46 -12.71
N GLU A 347 -18.65 29.04 -13.20
CA GLU A 347 -17.66 28.34 -13.99
C GLU A 347 -17.00 27.24 -13.15
N GLN A 348 -16.81 26.07 -13.76
CA GLN A 348 -16.22 24.91 -13.11
C GLN A 348 -14.75 24.81 -13.44
N ALA A 349 -13.95 24.28 -12.53
CA ALA A 349 -12.54 23.98 -12.76
C ALA A 349 -12.39 22.85 -13.81
N ILE A 350 -11.46 23.02 -14.71
CA ILE A 350 -11.05 22.00 -15.68
C ILE A 350 -9.65 21.54 -15.29
N TRP A 351 -9.56 20.31 -14.83
CA TRP A 351 -8.30 19.72 -14.43
C TRP A 351 -7.57 19.14 -15.62
N HIS A 352 -6.24 19.26 -15.61
CA HIS A 352 -5.37 18.68 -16.63
C HIS A 352 -4.28 17.84 -15.98
N LYS A 353 -4.00 16.69 -16.59
CA LYS A 353 -2.85 15.83 -16.26
C LYS A 353 -2.08 15.58 -17.56
N ASP A 354 -0.79 15.91 -17.57
CA ASP A 354 0.08 15.80 -18.74
C ASP A 354 -0.54 16.43 -20.00
N LEU A 355 -1.09 17.64 -19.83
CA LEU A 355 -1.77 18.46 -20.86
C LEU A 355 -3.12 17.93 -21.34
N LEU A 356 -3.58 16.78 -20.90
CA LEU A 356 -4.90 16.24 -21.25
C LEU A 356 -5.95 16.68 -20.22
N PRO A 357 -7.11 17.19 -20.65
CA PRO A 357 -8.22 17.44 -19.74
C PRO A 357 -8.73 16.11 -19.18
N TYR A 358 -8.93 16.06 -17.88
CA TYR A 358 -9.38 14.85 -17.21
C TYR A 358 -10.29 15.15 -16.01
N ALA A 359 -11.00 14.16 -15.54
CA ALA A 359 -11.66 14.18 -14.26
C ALA A 359 -11.31 12.90 -13.49
N THR A 360 -11.28 12.98 -12.16
CA THR A 360 -11.06 11.83 -11.31
C THR A 360 -12.33 11.41 -10.60
N VAL A 361 -12.51 10.10 -10.46
CA VAL A 361 -13.42 9.51 -9.48
C VAL A 361 -12.57 8.72 -8.50
N THR A 362 -12.75 8.99 -7.24
CA THR A 362 -11.94 8.41 -6.16
C THR A 362 -12.82 7.66 -5.18
N GLY A 363 -12.23 6.68 -4.51
CA GLY A 363 -12.88 5.93 -3.44
C GLY A 363 -11.86 5.37 -2.47
N ASP A 364 -12.32 5.10 -1.26
CA ASP A 364 -11.59 4.34 -0.26
C ASP A 364 -12.19 2.95 -0.13
N ASP A 365 -11.46 2.00 0.47
CA ASP A 365 -11.93 0.65 0.69
C ASP A 365 -12.29 0.45 2.17
N ALA A 366 -13.47 -0.10 2.41
CA ALA A 366 -13.92 -0.52 3.74
C ALA A 366 -14.72 -1.84 3.64
N GLY A 367 -14.45 -2.61 2.60
CA GLY A 367 -15.08 -3.90 2.36
C GLY A 367 -14.55 -5.01 3.26
N SER A 368 -15.17 -6.16 3.17
CA SER A 368 -14.79 -7.36 3.92
C SER A 368 -13.38 -7.86 3.61
N THR A 369 -12.85 -7.47 2.44
CA THR A 369 -11.52 -7.91 1.97
C THR A 369 -10.41 -6.95 2.39
N ASP A 370 -10.75 -5.72 2.79
CA ASP A 370 -9.83 -4.65 3.21
C ASP A 370 -8.61 -4.51 2.26
N SER A 371 -8.90 -4.44 0.95
CA SER A 371 -7.88 -4.18 -0.07
C SER A 371 -8.49 -3.48 -1.29
N PRO A 372 -8.05 -2.26 -1.59
CA PRO A 372 -8.57 -1.45 -2.71
C PRO A 372 -8.50 -2.14 -4.07
N LEU A 373 -7.56 -3.07 -4.23
CA LEU A 373 -7.40 -3.84 -5.47
C LEU A 373 -8.66 -4.64 -5.83
N TYR A 374 -9.33 -5.23 -4.84
CA TYR A 374 -10.51 -6.06 -5.11
C TYR A 374 -11.73 -5.20 -5.42
N GLY A 375 -11.90 -4.05 -4.76
CA GLY A 375 -12.91 -3.05 -5.11
C GLY A 375 -12.72 -2.55 -6.55
N MET A 376 -11.49 -2.22 -6.93
CA MET A 376 -11.13 -1.83 -8.29
C MET A 376 -11.43 -2.96 -9.30
N PHE A 377 -10.98 -4.20 -9.05
CA PHE A 377 -11.22 -5.31 -9.99
C PHE A 377 -12.70 -5.65 -10.16
N SER A 378 -13.52 -5.45 -9.14
CA SER A 378 -14.98 -5.56 -9.25
C SER A 378 -15.54 -4.54 -10.26
N LEU A 379 -15.08 -3.28 -10.16
CA LEU A 379 -15.47 -2.23 -11.11
C LEU A 379 -14.93 -2.51 -12.52
N VAL A 380 -13.68 -2.96 -12.64
CA VAL A 380 -13.07 -3.36 -13.94
C VAL A 380 -13.93 -4.41 -14.64
N GLY A 381 -14.38 -5.42 -13.92
CA GLY A 381 -15.28 -6.46 -14.45
C GLY A 381 -16.61 -5.88 -14.91
N LYS A 382 -17.21 -5.01 -14.12
CA LYS A 382 -18.48 -4.34 -14.46
C LYS A 382 -18.33 -3.47 -15.71
N LEU A 383 -17.32 -2.59 -15.75
CA LEU A 383 -17.09 -1.66 -16.87
C LEU A 383 -16.69 -2.37 -18.18
N GLY A 384 -16.25 -3.62 -18.11
CA GLY A 384 -15.99 -4.44 -19.30
C GLY A 384 -17.26 -4.85 -20.05
N HIS A 385 -18.41 -4.78 -19.39
CA HIS A 385 -19.70 -5.22 -19.96
C HIS A 385 -20.76 -4.12 -19.96
N ASP A 386 -20.76 -3.24 -18.99
CA ASP A 386 -21.77 -2.21 -18.79
C ASP A 386 -21.35 -0.88 -19.43
N LYS A 387 -22.35 -0.17 -19.97
CA LYS A 387 -22.15 1.16 -20.54
C LYS A 387 -22.24 2.23 -19.47
N VAL A 388 -21.24 3.09 -19.39
CA VAL A 388 -21.26 4.30 -18.56
C VAL A 388 -21.64 5.49 -19.43
N ALA A 389 -22.64 6.24 -19.02
CA ALA A 389 -23.16 7.39 -19.77
C ALA A 389 -23.55 7.05 -21.25
N GLY A 390 -23.88 5.79 -21.52
CA GLY A 390 -24.32 5.31 -22.83
C GLY A 390 -23.21 4.74 -23.73
N GLN A 391 -21.96 4.70 -23.29
CA GLN A 391 -20.82 4.17 -24.05
C GLN A 391 -19.99 3.17 -23.24
N LEU A 392 -19.37 2.20 -23.93
CA LEU A 392 -18.38 1.31 -23.33
C LEU A 392 -17.08 2.08 -23.19
N LEU A 393 -16.44 1.96 -22.01
CA LEU A 393 -15.19 2.65 -21.75
C LEU A 393 -13.99 1.75 -22.05
N GLN A 394 -13.03 2.29 -22.77
CA GLN A 394 -11.71 1.67 -22.88
C GLN A 394 -10.98 1.82 -21.55
N GLN A 395 -10.39 0.71 -21.04
CA GLN A 395 -9.72 0.69 -19.75
C GLN A 395 -8.21 0.59 -19.91
N HIS A 396 -7.49 1.50 -19.25
CA HIS A 396 -6.02 1.55 -19.22
C HIS A 396 -5.53 1.28 -17.79
N PHE A 397 -4.47 0.46 -17.65
CA PHE A 397 -3.97 0.00 -16.36
C PHE A 397 -2.57 0.51 -16.01
N ILE A 398 -1.80 0.98 -16.98
CA ILE A 398 -0.39 1.34 -16.81
C ILE A 398 -0.11 2.76 -17.31
N ALA A 399 -0.48 3.05 -18.54
CA ALA A 399 -0.20 4.33 -19.18
C ALA A 399 -1.49 5.10 -19.45
N GLN A 400 -1.38 6.42 -19.56
CA GLN A 400 -2.46 7.27 -20.05
C GLN A 400 -2.86 6.89 -21.48
N PRO A 401 -4.11 7.15 -21.88
CA PRO A 401 -4.53 6.97 -23.27
C PRO A 401 -3.71 7.88 -24.19
N THR A 402 -3.27 7.36 -25.31
CA THR A 402 -2.61 8.13 -26.38
C THR A 402 -3.63 8.76 -27.32
N ASP A 403 -4.85 8.22 -27.35
CA ASP A 403 -5.98 8.70 -28.12
C ASP A 403 -7.13 9.05 -27.17
N THR A 404 -7.65 10.25 -27.27
CA THR A 404 -8.77 10.78 -26.48
C THR A 404 -10.01 11.05 -27.33
N THR A 405 -10.08 10.54 -28.55
CA THR A 405 -11.27 10.68 -29.43
C THR A 405 -12.50 9.96 -28.87
N GLU A 406 -12.29 8.92 -28.07
CA GLU A 406 -13.31 8.23 -27.29
C GLU A 406 -13.06 8.38 -25.81
N ALA A 407 -14.14 8.25 -25.01
CA ALA A 407 -13.99 8.29 -23.56
C ALA A 407 -13.33 7.00 -23.05
N SER A 408 -12.36 7.17 -22.17
CA SER A 408 -11.60 6.09 -21.56
C SER A 408 -11.37 6.32 -20.07
N VAL A 409 -11.00 5.27 -19.38
CA VAL A 409 -10.65 5.30 -17.96
C VAL A 409 -9.25 4.73 -17.77
N LYS A 410 -8.40 5.44 -17.03
CA LYS A 410 -7.12 4.91 -16.53
C LYS A 410 -7.24 4.66 -15.02
N TRP A 411 -6.89 3.46 -14.61
CA TRP A 411 -6.81 3.10 -13.21
C TRP A 411 -5.50 3.58 -12.58
N ASP A 412 -5.62 4.25 -11.42
CA ASP A 412 -4.50 4.85 -10.67
C ASP A 412 -4.67 4.55 -9.16
N GLY A 413 -4.05 5.32 -8.30
CA GLY A 413 -4.06 5.11 -6.86
C GLY A 413 -3.15 3.98 -6.42
N GLU A 414 -3.60 3.15 -5.48
CA GLU A 414 -2.78 2.02 -4.99
C GLU A 414 -2.50 0.98 -6.07
N TRP A 415 -3.35 0.86 -7.10
CA TRP A 415 -3.08 -0.05 -8.22
C TRP A 415 -1.77 0.27 -8.93
N GLN A 416 -1.59 1.52 -9.34
CA GLN A 416 -0.40 1.97 -10.07
C GLN A 416 0.88 1.68 -9.27
N ILE A 417 0.87 2.07 -8.01
CA ILE A 417 2.02 1.89 -7.12
C ILE A 417 2.27 0.40 -6.82
N THR A 418 1.21 -0.38 -6.62
CA THR A 418 1.31 -1.83 -6.42
C THR A 418 1.94 -2.49 -7.63
N TYR A 419 1.46 -2.18 -8.83
CA TYR A 419 2.00 -2.72 -10.07
C TYR A 419 3.49 -2.37 -10.23
N GLU A 420 3.85 -1.09 -10.08
CA GLU A 420 5.23 -0.63 -10.21
C GLU A 420 6.14 -1.29 -9.17
N THR A 421 5.71 -1.34 -7.91
CA THR A 421 6.47 -1.94 -6.82
C THR A 421 6.74 -3.43 -7.06
N PHE A 422 5.70 -4.21 -7.36
CA PHE A 422 5.86 -5.65 -7.58
C PHE A 422 6.65 -5.96 -8.86
N ARG A 423 6.47 -5.17 -9.93
CA ARG A 423 7.27 -5.27 -11.16
C ARG A 423 8.74 -5.01 -10.88
N ASP A 424 9.07 -3.89 -10.24
CA ASP A 424 10.46 -3.47 -10.03
C ASP A 424 11.18 -4.37 -9.02
N MET A 425 10.48 -4.78 -7.96
CA MET A 425 10.99 -5.79 -7.03
C MET A 425 11.18 -7.14 -7.71
N GLY A 426 10.25 -7.54 -8.58
CA GLY A 426 10.36 -8.77 -9.38
C GLY A 426 11.56 -8.75 -10.32
N LEU A 427 11.79 -7.62 -11.00
CA LEU A 427 12.96 -7.43 -11.88
C LEU A 427 14.27 -7.46 -11.07
N ALA A 428 14.33 -6.73 -9.96
CA ALA A 428 15.50 -6.72 -9.08
C ALA A 428 15.80 -8.11 -8.51
N TYR A 429 14.74 -8.84 -8.10
CA TYR A 429 14.87 -10.22 -7.63
C TYR A 429 15.40 -11.15 -8.72
N SER A 430 14.86 -11.06 -9.94
CA SER A 430 15.31 -11.86 -11.08
C SER A 430 16.78 -11.59 -11.44
N ALA A 431 17.19 -10.32 -11.43
CA ALA A 431 18.59 -9.94 -11.62
C ALA A 431 19.48 -10.51 -10.51
N GLY A 432 19.03 -10.42 -9.24
CA GLY A 432 19.72 -11.03 -8.11
C GLY A 432 19.88 -12.54 -8.24
N LEU A 433 18.83 -13.24 -8.65
CA LEU A 433 18.89 -14.69 -8.90
C LEU A 433 19.86 -15.04 -10.03
N LEU A 434 19.90 -14.26 -11.10
CA LEU A 434 20.85 -14.43 -12.21
C LEU A 434 22.30 -14.25 -11.72
N LEU A 435 22.57 -13.23 -10.91
CA LEU A 435 23.89 -13.01 -10.34
C LEU A 435 24.31 -14.17 -9.41
N ILE A 436 23.39 -14.64 -8.56
CA ILE A 436 23.62 -15.83 -7.72
C ILE A 436 23.94 -17.04 -8.58
N TYR A 437 23.16 -17.27 -9.64
CA TYR A 437 23.39 -18.37 -10.59
C TYR A 437 24.81 -18.31 -11.17
N LEU A 438 25.25 -17.15 -11.67
CA LEU A 438 26.57 -16.96 -12.25
C LEU A 438 27.70 -17.18 -11.24
N LEU A 439 27.54 -16.68 -9.99
CA LEU A 439 28.52 -16.92 -8.92
C LEU A 439 28.63 -18.41 -8.57
N VAL A 440 27.52 -19.11 -8.51
CA VAL A 440 27.50 -20.54 -8.20
C VAL A 440 28.05 -21.37 -9.38
N VAL A 441 27.82 -20.95 -10.64
CA VAL A 441 28.50 -21.53 -11.82
C VAL A 441 30.01 -21.40 -11.66
N GLY A 442 30.50 -20.23 -11.30
CA GLY A 442 31.93 -20.01 -11.05
C GLY A 442 32.52 -20.89 -9.95
N GLN A 443 31.76 -21.08 -8.86
CA GLN A 443 32.18 -21.90 -7.73
C GLN A 443 32.22 -23.41 -8.06
N PHE A 444 31.17 -23.93 -8.69
CA PHE A 444 31.02 -25.37 -8.95
C PHE A 444 31.46 -25.80 -10.36
N LYS A 445 31.85 -24.84 -11.20
CA LYS A 445 32.24 -25.08 -12.61
C LYS A 445 31.23 -25.94 -13.38
N SER A 446 29.94 -25.74 -13.11
CA SER A 446 28.83 -26.50 -13.69
C SER A 446 27.64 -25.61 -13.91
N TYR A 447 26.93 -25.76 -15.04
CA TYR A 447 25.69 -25.05 -15.34
C TYR A 447 24.44 -25.69 -14.72
N VAL A 448 24.49 -26.98 -14.35
CA VAL A 448 23.35 -27.73 -13.81
C VAL A 448 23.28 -27.63 -12.28
N VAL A 449 24.43 -27.67 -11.60
CA VAL A 449 24.46 -27.60 -10.14
C VAL A 449 23.79 -26.36 -9.57
N PRO A 450 23.99 -25.15 -10.13
CA PRO A 450 23.26 -23.96 -9.67
C PRO A 450 21.75 -24.09 -9.78
N LEU A 451 21.23 -24.71 -10.84
CA LEU A 451 19.79 -24.93 -11.01
C LEU A 451 19.23 -25.84 -9.91
N ILE A 452 20.00 -26.89 -9.54
CA ILE A 452 19.64 -27.77 -8.42
C ILE A 452 19.66 -27.01 -7.09
N ILE A 453 20.69 -26.17 -6.85
CA ILE A 453 20.81 -25.33 -5.65
C ILE A 453 19.63 -24.36 -5.50
N MET A 454 19.18 -23.80 -6.61
CA MET A 454 18.10 -22.80 -6.64
C MET A 454 16.69 -23.41 -6.70
N ALA A 455 16.56 -24.71 -6.99
CA ALA A 455 15.27 -25.39 -7.15
C ALA A 455 14.31 -25.23 -5.94
N PRO A 456 14.76 -25.16 -4.66
CA PRO A 456 13.87 -24.94 -3.54
C PRO A 456 13.33 -23.51 -3.42
N ILE A 457 13.86 -22.52 -4.15
CA ILE A 457 13.42 -21.12 -4.04
C ILE A 457 11.93 -20.97 -4.38
N PRO A 458 11.42 -21.45 -5.52
CA PRO A 458 9.98 -21.38 -5.82
C PRO A 458 9.11 -22.14 -4.81
N LEU A 459 9.68 -23.17 -4.16
CA LEU A 459 8.96 -23.99 -3.20
C LEU A 459 8.69 -23.28 -1.87
N THR A 460 9.34 -22.14 -1.61
CA THR A 460 9.04 -21.30 -0.43
C THR A 460 7.59 -20.85 -0.36
N VAL A 461 6.94 -20.69 -1.52
CA VAL A 461 5.52 -20.34 -1.63
C VAL A 461 4.62 -21.32 -0.86
N ILE A 462 5.01 -22.61 -0.80
CA ILE A 462 4.32 -23.67 -0.03
C ILE A 462 4.28 -23.34 1.48
N GLY A 463 5.25 -22.60 1.99
CA GLY A 463 5.27 -22.15 3.38
C GLY A 463 4.67 -20.76 3.55
N VAL A 464 5.04 -19.83 2.68
CA VAL A 464 4.68 -18.42 2.78
C VAL A 464 3.16 -18.21 2.68
N MET A 465 2.51 -18.72 1.64
CA MET A 465 1.08 -18.47 1.44
C MET A 465 0.19 -19.11 2.52
N PRO A 466 0.35 -20.39 2.87
CA PRO A 466 -0.39 -20.94 4.01
C PRO A 466 -0.05 -20.28 5.33
N GLY A 467 1.19 -19.81 5.53
CA GLY A 467 1.57 -19.03 6.71
C GLY A 467 0.76 -17.75 6.85
N HIS A 468 0.59 -16.99 5.76
CA HIS A 468 -0.27 -15.79 5.75
C HIS A 468 -1.72 -16.15 6.04
N ALA A 469 -2.25 -17.20 5.42
CA ALA A 469 -3.62 -17.66 5.68
C ALA A 469 -3.85 -18.08 7.15
N LEU A 470 -2.89 -18.75 7.77
CA LEU A 470 -2.98 -19.23 9.16
C LEU A 470 -2.95 -18.08 10.18
N VAL A 471 -2.14 -17.07 9.92
CA VAL A 471 -2.00 -15.89 10.81
C VAL A 471 -3.09 -14.85 10.51
N GLY A 472 -3.79 -14.95 9.37
CA GLY A 472 -4.72 -13.93 8.89
C GLY A 472 -4.01 -12.67 8.40
N ALA A 473 -2.74 -12.78 8.02
CA ALA A 473 -1.94 -11.67 7.53
C ALA A 473 -2.15 -11.46 6.03
N GLN A 474 -2.14 -10.20 5.60
CA GLN A 474 -2.18 -9.84 4.19
C GLN A 474 -0.82 -10.09 3.53
N TYR A 475 -0.80 -10.51 2.26
CA TYR A 475 0.43 -10.60 1.48
C TYR A 475 0.77 -9.24 0.87
N THR A 476 1.86 -8.66 1.31
CA THR A 476 2.24 -7.28 1.03
C THR A 476 3.60 -7.17 0.34
N ALA A 477 4.00 -5.96 -0.04
CA ALA A 477 5.34 -5.70 -0.55
C ALA A 477 6.43 -6.16 0.44
N THR A 478 6.22 -6.01 1.75
CA THR A 478 7.14 -6.49 2.77
C THR A 478 7.21 -8.01 2.83
N SER A 479 6.10 -8.72 2.54
CA SER A 479 6.09 -10.19 2.39
C SER A 479 7.00 -10.63 1.24
N MET A 480 6.98 -9.90 0.11
CA MET A 480 7.87 -10.17 -1.03
C MET A 480 9.34 -9.93 -0.67
N ILE A 481 9.66 -8.88 0.10
CA ILE A 481 11.01 -8.67 0.64
C ILE A 481 11.45 -9.89 1.47
N GLY A 482 10.55 -10.43 2.29
CA GLY A 482 10.80 -11.68 3.03
C GLY A 482 11.13 -12.85 2.12
N MET A 483 10.41 -13.03 1.02
CA MET A 483 10.70 -14.08 0.03
C MET A 483 12.06 -13.88 -0.66
N ILE A 484 12.43 -12.65 -0.97
CA ILE A 484 13.76 -12.33 -1.52
C ILE A 484 14.87 -12.73 -0.53
N ALA A 485 14.69 -12.39 0.75
CA ALA A 485 15.64 -12.76 1.79
C ALA A 485 15.77 -14.29 1.96
N LEU A 486 14.64 -15.02 1.85
CA LEU A 486 14.61 -16.49 1.89
C LEU A 486 15.49 -17.11 0.80
N ALA A 487 15.50 -16.58 -0.40
CA ALA A 487 16.32 -17.12 -1.48
C ALA A 487 17.80 -17.15 -1.12
N GLY A 488 18.32 -16.08 -0.49
CA GLY A 488 19.71 -16.02 -0.01
C GLY A 488 20.01 -17.08 1.05
N ILE A 489 19.10 -17.29 2.00
CA ILE A 489 19.25 -18.29 3.07
C ILE A 489 19.25 -19.71 2.48
N ILE A 490 18.35 -19.98 1.54
CA ILE A 490 18.22 -21.29 0.89
C ILE A 490 19.46 -21.63 0.07
N VAL A 491 19.91 -20.69 -0.77
CA VAL A 491 21.10 -20.88 -1.61
C VAL A 491 22.33 -21.19 -0.75
N ARG A 492 22.54 -20.43 0.34
CA ARG A 492 23.65 -20.69 1.28
C ARG A 492 23.59 -22.11 1.85
N ASN A 493 22.41 -22.54 2.33
CA ASN A 493 22.25 -23.87 2.90
C ASN A 493 22.43 -24.97 1.85
N SER A 494 21.96 -24.75 0.64
CA SER A 494 22.06 -25.68 -0.50
C SER A 494 23.51 -25.85 -0.98
N ILE A 495 24.27 -24.74 -1.05
CA ILE A 495 25.71 -24.77 -1.39
C ILE A 495 26.46 -25.65 -0.40
N LEU A 496 26.28 -25.43 0.91
CA LEU A 496 26.95 -26.21 1.95
C LEU A 496 26.59 -27.68 1.92
N LEU A 497 25.38 -28.02 1.50
CA LEU A 497 24.92 -29.39 1.40
C LEU A 497 25.57 -30.11 0.21
N ILE A 498 25.59 -29.48 -0.97
CA ILE A 498 26.21 -30.05 -2.18
C ILE A 498 27.74 -30.14 -2.03
N ASP A 499 28.36 -29.13 -1.45
CA ASP A 499 29.79 -29.15 -1.16
C ASP A 499 30.18 -30.35 -0.27
N PHE A 500 29.39 -30.61 0.79
CA PHE A 500 29.59 -31.81 1.61
C PHE A 500 29.44 -33.12 0.82
N ILE A 501 28.43 -33.21 -0.06
CA ILE A 501 28.27 -34.41 -0.93
C ILE A 501 29.50 -34.56 -1.81
N ASN A 502 30.01 -33.50 -2.43
CA ASN A 502 31.17 -33.53 -3.30
C ASN A 502 32.44 -33.96 -2.55
N HIS A 503 32.65 -33.49 -1.33
CA HIS A 503 33.77 -33.92 -0.48
C HIS A 503 33.68 -35.39 -0.12
N ALA A 504 32.49 -35.91 0.23
CA ALA A 504 32.27 -37.31 0.52
C ALA A 504 32.53 -38.21 -0.71
N LEU A 505 32.07 -37.76 -1.89
CA LEU A 505 32.34 -38.45 -3.15
C LEU A 505 33.82 -38.45 -3.52
N ALA A 506 34.52 -37.34 -3.33
CA ALA A 506 35.98 -37.24 -3.53
C ALA A 506 36.77 -38.16 -2.57
N ALA A 507 36.23 -38.38 -1.37
CA ALA A 507 36.80 -39.34 -0.39
C ALA A 507 36.48 -40.79 -0.71
N GLY A 508 35.77 -41.07 -1.83
CA GLY A 508 35.46 -42.43 -2.31
C GLY A 508 34.19 -43.05 -1.75
N SER A 509 33.33 -42.26 -1.05
CA SER A 509 32.04 -42.76 -0.56
C SER A 509 31.07 -43.07 -1.71
N PRO A 510 30.24 -44.10 -1.62
CA PRO A 510 29.18 -44.36 -2.60
C PRO A 510 28.20 -43.18 -2.63
N LEU A 511 27.70 -42.85 -3.84
CA LEU A 511 26.79 -41.70 -4.05
C LEU A 511 25.58 -41.71 -3.10
N ARG A 512 24.98 -42.88 -2.91
CA ARG A 512 23.84 -43.09 -2.03
C ARG A 512 24.14 -42.73 -0.57
N GLU A 513 25.27 -43.17 -0.06
CA GLU A 513 25.69 -42.90 1.33
C GLU A 513 26.08 -41.46 1.51
N ALA A 514 26.84 -40.87 0.58
CA ALA A 514 27.22 -39.47 0.59
C ALA A 514 26.02 -38.53 0.67
N VAL A 515 24.94 -38.85 -0.07
CA VAL A 515 23.71 -38.04 -0.10
C VAL A 515 22.94 -38.11 1.23
N VAL A 516 22.81 -39.30 1.83
CA VAL A 516 22.13 -39.50 3.12
C VAL A 516 22.95 -38.87 4.28
N GLU A 517 24.25 -39.08 4.26
CA GLU A 517 25.16 -38.56 5.28
C GLU A 517 25.18 -37.01 5.25
N ALA A 518 25.23 -36.41 4.06
CA ALA A 518 25.18 -34.97 3.90
C ALA A 518 23.92 -34.37 4.56
N ALA A 519 22.75 -34.95 4.29
CA ALA A 519 21.51 -34.52 4.89
C ALA A 519 21.51 -34.68 6.42
N ALA A 520 21.98 -35.83 6.93
CA ALA A 520 22.01 -36.10 8.36
C ALA A 520 22.98 -35.18 9.15
N VAL A 521 24.20 -34.98 8.62
CA VAL A 521 25.23 -34.17 9.27
C VAL A 521 24.87 -32.67 9.23
N ARG A 522 24.36 -32.20 8.09
CA ARG A 522 24.00 -30.77 7.89
C ARG A 522 22.65 -30.39 8.47
N ALA A 523 21.75 -31.33 8.79
CA ALA A 523 20.42 -31.04 9.33
C ALA A 523 20.47 -30.18 10.60
N LYS A 524 21.36 -30.50 11.57
CA LYS A 524 21.44 -29.78 12.83
C LYS A 524 21.91 -28.32 12.67
N PRO A 525 23.03 -28.02 11.97
CA PRO A 525 23.44 -26.64 11.72
C PRO A 525 22.39 -25.83 10.94
N ILE A 526 21.79 -26.42 9.91
CA ILE A 526 20.76 -25.78 9.09
C ILE A 526 19.52 -25.46 9.94
N ALA A 527 19.05 -26.41 10.76
CA ALA A 527 17.91 -26.22 11.64
C ALA A 527 18.16 -25.14 12.71
N LEU A 528 19.38 -25.07 13.28
CA LEU A 528 19.72 -24.04 14.26
C LEU A 528 19.75 -22.64 13.65
N THR A 529 20.31 -22.49 12.45
CA THR A 529 20.29 -21.19 11.74
C THR A 529 18.88 -20.78 11.31
N ALA A 530 18.08 -21.75 10.89
CA ALA A 530 16.66 -21.55 10.59
C ALA A 530 15.88 -21.08 11.82
N LEU A 531 16.04 -21.75 12.95
CA LEU A 531 15.39 -21.39 14.21
C LEU A 531 15.79 -19.98 14.70
N ALA A 532 17.06 -19.64 14.62
CA ALA A 532 17.55 -18.30 14.98
C ALA A 532 16.88 -17.21 14.12
N ALA A 533 16.75 -17.43 12.80
CA ALA A 533 16.11 -16.48 11.90
C ALA A 533 14.57 -16.40 12.14
N MET A 534 13.92 -17.53 12.43
CA MET A 534 12.49 -17.55 12.80
C MET A 534 12.21 -16.80 14.10
N ILE A 535 13.07 -16.96 15.12
CA ILE A 535 12.96 -16.22 16.37
C ILE A 535 13.13 -14.72 16.12
N GLY A 536 14.09 -14.31 15.27
CA GLY A 536 14.23 -12.91 14.85
C GLY A 536 12.97 -12.35 14.19
N GLY A 537 12.31 -13.14 13.33
CA GLY A 537 11.04 -12.76 12.71
C GLY A 537 9.88 -12.63 13.71
N PHE A 538 9.88 -13.44 14.77
CA PHE A 538 8.82 -13.41 15.77
C PHE A 538 8.68 -12.07 16.50
N PHE A 539 9.79 -11.34 16.71
CA PHE A 539 9.77 -10.04 17.39
C PHE A 539 9.12 -8.91 16.59
N ILE A 540 8.93 -9.08 15.28
CA ILE A 540 8.32 -8.06 14.41
C ILE A 540 6.94 -8.49 13.89
N ILE A 541 6.37 -9.59 14.39
CA ILE A 541 5.09 -10.13 13.88
C ILE A 541 3.90 -9.25 14.27
N ASP A 542 3.99 -8.50 15.36
CA ASP A 542 2.94 -7.62 15.85
C ASP A 542 2.93 -6.24 15.18
N ASP A 543 3.97 -5.91 14.40
CA ASP A 543 4.04 -4.68 13.65
C ASP A 543 3.25 -4.82 12.34
N PRO A 544 2.19 -4.03 12.10
CA PRO A 544 1.34 -4.20 10.92
C PRO A 544 2.10 -4.14 9.60
N ILE A 545 3.10 -3.23 9.47
CA ILE A 545 3.86 -3.04 8.24
C ILE A 545 4.81 -4.21 8.00
N PHE A 546 5.50 -4.70 9.06
CA PHE A 546 6.49 -5.75 8.95
C PHE A 546 5.94 -7.15 9.20
N GLN A 547 4.67 -7.29 9.56
CA GLN A 547 4.01 -8.58 9.78
C GLN A 547 4.18 -9.54 8.59
N GLY A 548 3.96 -9.04 7.35
CA GLY A 548 4.12 -9.83 6.14
C GLY A 548 5.55 -10.35 5.95
N LEU A 549 6.56 -9.52 6.26
CA LEU A 549 7.97 -9.93 6.27
C LEU A 549 8.20 -11.05 7.30
N ALA A 550 7.71 -10.87 8.53
CA ALA A 550 7.86 -11.83 9.62
C ALA A 550 7.25 -13.19 9.24
N VAL A 551 6.00 -13.19 8.77
CA VAL A 551 5.28 -14.41 8.37
C VAL A 551 6.00 -15.11 7.22
N SER A 552 6.45 -14.36 6.19
CA SER A 552 7.23 -14.93 5.09
C SER A 552 8.51 -15.59 5.58
N LEU A 553 9.26 -14.92 6.47
CA LEU A 553 10.50 -15.49 7.04
C LEU A 553 10.20 -16.73 7.88
N ILE A 554 9.28 -16.69 8.83
CA ILE A 554 9.00 -17.78 9.75
C ILE A 554 8.53 -19.03 8.99
N PHE A 555 7.42 -18.92 8.26
CA PHE A 555 6.83 -20.05 7.58
C PHE A 555 7.60 -20.47 6.33
N GLY A 556 8.20 -19.50 5.63
CA GLY A 556 9.06 -19.76 4.47
C GLY A 556 10.33 -20.50 4.87
N ILE A 557 11.03 -20.10 5.95
CA ILE A 557 12.22 -20.80 6.44
C ILE A 557 11.85 -22.19 6.95
N LEU A 558 10.76 -22.34 7.69
CA LEU A 558 10.32 -23.64 8.23
C LEU A 558 10.15 -24.66 7.11
N VAL A 559 9.35 -24.32 6.10
CA VAL A 559 9.06 -25.25 4.98
C VAL A 559 10.27 -25.41 4.06
N SER A 560 10.95 -24.33 3.72
CA SER A 560 12.12 -24.40 2.83
C SER A 560 13.26 -25.21 3.44
N THR A 561 13.48 -25.10 4.76
CA THR A 561 14.52 -25.90 5.45
C THR A 561 14.22 -27.39 5.36
N ALA A 562 12.96 -27.79 5.62
CA ALA A 562 12.56 -29.19 5.50
C ALA A 562 12.70 -29.69 4.05
N LEU A 563 12.26 -28.90 3.08
CA LEU A 563 12.33 -29.23 1.67
C LEU A 563 13.77 -29.27 1.14
N THR A 564 14.62 -28.30 1.54
CA THR A 564 16.03 -28.26 1.11
C THR A 564 16.76 -29.53 1.53
N LEU A 565 16.59 -30.00 2.76
CA LEU A 565 17.23 -31.22 3.28
C LEU A 565 16.79 -32.49 2.55
N LEU A 566 15.63 -32.48 1.89
CA LEU A 566 15.13 -33.64 1.13
C LEU A 566 15.33 -33.47 -0.37
N VAL A 567 14.94 -32.30 -0.92
CA VAL A 567 14.87 -32.08 -2.37
C VAL A 567 16.25 -31.96 -3.01
N ILE A 568 17.15 -31.18 -2.39
CA ILE A 568 18.51 -30.99 -2.96
C ILE A 568 19.27 -32.31 -3.09
N PRO A 569 19.39 -33.11 -2.02
CA PRO A 569 20.09 -34.41 -2.15
C PRO A 569 19.46 -35.33 -3.19
N LEU A 570 18.12 -35.35 -3.29
CA LEU A 570 17.41 -36.21 -4.26
C LEU A 570 17.59 -35.72 -5.71
N LEU A 571 17.55 -34.41 -5.95
CA LEU A 571 17.82 -33.85 -7.28
C LEU A 571 19.28 -34.12 -7.69
N TYR A 572 20.21 -33.89 -6.77
CA TYR A 572 21.64 -34.11 -7.02
C TYR A 572 21.94 -35.60 -7.27
N TYR A 573 21.32 -36.48 -6.47
CA TYR A 573 21.39 -37.94 -6.69
C TYR A 573 20.83 -38.30 -8.07
N ALA A 574 19.66 -37.83 -8.44
CA ALA A 574 19.04 -38.13 -9.73
C ALA A 574 19.91 -37.68 -10.92
N TRP A 575 20.61 -36.54 -10.77
CA TRP A 575 21.49 -36.01 -11.80
C TRP A 575 22.80 -36.81 -11.93
N LEU A 576 23.38 -37.32 -10.81
CA LEU A 576 24.63 -38.08 -10.81
C LEU A 576 24.43 -39.59 -11.02
N GLN A 577 23.26 -40.17 -10.69
CA GLN A 577 22.99 -41.60 -10.77
C GLN A 577 23.36 -42.23 -12.12
N PRO A 578 23.09 -41.62 -13.31
CA PRO A 578 23.49 -42.20 -14.59
C PRO A 578 25.01 -42.29 -14.81
N ARG A 579 25.80 -41.62 -13.96
CA ARG A 579 27.27 -41.54 -14.03
C ARG A 579 27.98 -42.43 -13.01
N THR A 580 27.22 -43.21 -12.25
CA THR A 580 27.75 -44.16 -11.27
C THR A 580 27.93 -45.54 -11.84
N GLY A 581 29.04 -46.21 -11.49
CA GLY A 581 29.29 -47.61 -11.82
C GLY A 581 28.45 -48.57 -10.97
N PRO A 582 28.58 -49.88 -11.20
CA PRO A 582 27.83 -50.93 -10.48
C PRO A 582 28.09 -50.93 -8.96
N ASP A 583 29.23 -50.42 -8.54
CA ASP A 583 29.66 -50.25 -7.13
C ASP A 583 29.08 -49.00 -6.47
N GLY A 584 28.25 -48.24 -7.19
CA GLY A 584 27.65 -46.96 -6.70
C GLY A 584 28.64 -45.81 -6.60
N ARG A 585 29.88 -45.97 -7.10
CA ARG A 585 30.89 -44.90 -7.16
C ARG A 585 30.85 -44.19 -8.51
N LEU A 586 31.29 -42.92 -8.52
CA LEU A 586 31.38 -42.18 -9.78
C LEU A 586 32.41 -42.85 -10.72
N SER A 587 32.00 -43.18 -11.94
CA SER A 587 32.86 -43.77 -12.98
C SER A 587 33.77 -42.75 -13.66
N GLN A 588 33.51 -41.46 -13.49
CA GLN A 588 34.30 -40.33 -14.02
C GLN A 588 34.39 -39.23 -12.99
N ALA A 589 35.41 -38.36 -13.07
CA ALA A 589 35.51 -37.17 -12.27
C ALA A 589 34.22 -36.34 -12.38
N LEU A 590 33.85 -35.63 -11.30
CA LEU A 590 32.70 -34.69 -11.30
C LEU A 590 32.81 -33.79 -12.52
N PRO A 591 31.72 -33.68 -13.33
CA PRO A 591 31.75 -32.81 -14.51
C PRO A 591 32.03 -31.37 -14.08
N ALA A 592 33.02 -30.77 -14.72
CA ALA A 592 33.41 -29.40 -14.53
C ALA A 592 32.29 -28.42 -14.95
#